data_e5240b3d7dc31f3a876f329ff1659dba
#
_entry.id   e5240b3d7dc31f3a876f329ff1659dba
#
_cell.length_a   1.000
_cell.length_b   1.000
_cell.length_c   1.000
_cell.angle_alpha   90.00
_cell.angle_beta   90.00
_cell.angle_gamma   90.00
#
_symmetry.space_group_name_H-M   'P 1'
#
loop_
_entity.id
_entity.type
_entity.pdbx_description
1 polymer ?
#
loop_
_entity_poly.entity_id
_entity_poly.type
_entity_poly.pdbx_seq_one_letter_code
_entity_poly.pdbx_strand_id
1 'polypeptide(L)'
;MAAEHYYKLAKYSLVFPFLDGLLHLVELALPLQTLTTLVIDKAISTRAKFGTTTYSVEFSKTNDQFSESVYNSLAINDTVTLKVAQFSKEVREIYHHTSGNTMPNDTYEIYIQTVLALVLFIFSIWLFRKPYYTNRQYRYIAVLAFIGLFGLIRLLKLNFFV
;
A
#
# COMPACT_ATOMS: atom_id res chain seq x y z
N MET A 1 -36.32 -10.75 -11.66
CA MET A 1 -35.93 -9.32 -11.40
C MET A 1 -34.95 -9.16 -10.25
N ALA A 2 -35.23 -9.61 -9.03
CA ALA A 2 -34.30 -9.42 -7.89
C ALA A 2 -32.93 -10.09 -8.11
N ALA A 3 -32.87 -11.35 -8.53
CA ALA A 3 -31.60 -12.08 -8.73
C ALA A 3 -30.70 -11.45 -9.80
N GLU A 4 -31.27 -10.91 -10.88
CA GLU A 4 -30.51 -10.22 -11.92
C GLU A 4 -29.90 -8.89 -11.41
N HIS A 5 -30.66 -8.17 -10.59
CA HIS A 5 -30.19 -6.94 -9.97
C HIS A 5 -29.00 -7.19 -9.03
N TYR A 6 -29.08 -8.20 -8.17
CA TYR A 6 -27.99 -8.61 -7.30
C TYR A 6 -26.73 -9.05 -8.07
N TYR A 7 -26.91 -9.77 -9.18
CA TYR A 7 -25.82 -10.16 -10.04
C TYR A 7 -25.10 -8.96 -10.64
N LYS A 8 -25.86 -7.99 -11.20
CA LYS A 8 -25.31 -6.76 -11.76
C LYS A 8 -24.58 -5.94 -10.71
N LEU A 9 -25.17 -5.77 -9.53
CA LEU A 9 -24.55 -5.04 -8.43
C LEU A 9 -23.21 -5.68 -8.00
N ALA A 10 -23.20 -6.99 -7.80
CA ALA A 10 -21.99 -7.73 -7.46
C ALA A 10 -20.92 -7.60 -8.56
N LYS A 11 -21.31 -7.66 -9.83
CA LYS A 11 -20.41 -7.50 -10.96
C LYS A 11 -19.79 -6.10 -11.02
N TYR A 12 -20.56 -5.06 -10.79
CA TYR A 12 -20.05 -3.69 -10.73
C TYR A 12 -19.15 -3.44 -9.51
N SER A 13 -19.43 -4.06 -8.38
CA SER A 13 -18.59 -3.91 -7.19
C SER A 13 -17.18 -4.49 -7.35
N LEU A 14 -16.96 -5.43 -8.29
CA LEU A 14 -15.63 -5.94 -8.65
C LEU A 14 -14.71 -4.91 -9.30
N VAL A 15 -15.25 -3.77 -9.74
CA VAL A 15 -14.44 -2.67 -10.29
C VAL A 15 -13.50 -2.11 -9.22
N PHE A 16 -13.90 -2.06 -7.95
CA PHE A 16 -13.07 -1.53 -6.87
C PHE A 16 -11.79 -2.35 -6.65
N PRO A 17 -11.84 -3.67 -6.37
CA PRO A 17 -10.62 -4.45 -6.19
C PRO A 17 -9.81 -4.57 -7.49
N PHE A 18 -10.44 -4.53 -8.66
CA PHE A 18 -9.73 -4.48 -9.94
C PHE A 18 -8.90 -3.21 -10.07
N LEU A 19 -9.49 -2.03 -9.82
CA LEU A 19 -8.78 -0.75 -9.93
C LEU A 19 -7.70 -0.61 -8.87
N ASP A 20 -7.96 -1.03 -7.63
CA ASP A 20 -6.97 -1.00 -6.56
C ASP A 20 -5.75 -1.87 -6.91
N GLY A 21 -5.99 -3.13 -7.32
CA GLY A 21 -4.93 -4.03 -7.76
C GLY A 21 -4.18 -3.51 -9.00
N LEU A 22 -4.90 -2.95 -9.98
CA LEU A 22 -4.30 -2.39 -11.19
C LEU A 22 -3.39 -1.19 -10.87
N LEU A 23 -3.85 -0.26 -10.03
CA LEU A 23 -3.07 0.93 -9.66
C LEU A 23 -1.78 0.56 -8.95
N HIS A 24 -1.83 -0.40 -8.00
CA HIS A 24 -0.63 -0.91 -7.34
C HIS A 24 0.34 -1.60 -8.31
N LEU A 25 -0.17 -2.38 -9.28
CA LEU A 25 0.68 -3.02 -10.29
C LEU A 25 1.31 -2.00 -11.25
N VAL A 26 0.55 -0.99 -11.67
CA VAL A 26 1.05 0.10 -12.50
C VAL A 26 2.13 0.89 -11.76
N GLU A 27 1.94 1.13 -10.47
CA GLU A 27 2.92 1.84 -9.63
C GLU A 27 4.29 1.15 -9.60
N LEU A 28 4.34 -0.20 -9.67
CA LEU A 28 5.62 -0.93 -9.74
C LEU A 28 6.42 -0.64 -11.02
N ALA A 29 5.74 -0.25 -12.10
CA ALA A 29 6.37 0.08 -13.39
C ALA A 29 6.70 1.58 -13.51
N LEU A 30 6.19 2.43 -12.62
CA LEU A 30 6.42 3.86 -12.67
C LEU A 30 7.75 4.24 -12.00
N PRO A 31 8.42 5.30 -12.49
CA PRO A 31 9.63 5.81 -11.84
C PRO A 31 9.31 6.35 -10.44
N LEU A 32 10.21 6.12 -9.49
CA LEU A 32 10.07 6.65 -8.15
C LEU A 32 10.23 8.17 -8.13
N GLN A 33 9.46 8.84 -7.29
CA GLN A 33 9.59 10.27 -7.04
C GLN A 33 10.72 10.51 -6.03
N THR A 34 11.52 11.54 -6.26
CA THR A 34 12.60 11.94 -5.36
C THR A 34 12.12 13.09 -4.47
N LEU A 35 12.26 12.93 -3.15
CA LEU A 35 11.81 13.88 -2.15
C LEU A 35 12.91 14.12 -1.12
N THR A 36 13.48 15.33 -1.10
CA THR A 36 14.43 15.72 -0.04
C THR A 36 13.66 16.24 1.17
N THR A 37 14.00 15.73 2.34
CA THR A 37 13.26 15.98 3.59
C THR A 37 14.18 15.85 4.81
N LEU A 38 13.68 16.25 5.99
CA LEU A 38 14.34 16.09 7.28
C LEU A 38 13.66 14.99 8.08
N VAL A 39 14.43 14.26 8.87
CA VAL A 39 13.91 13.35 9.90
C VAL A 39 13.43 14.19 11.07
N ILE A 40 12.12 14.17 11.37
CA ILE A 40 11.52 14.96 12.46
C ILE A 40 11.45 14.13 13.73
N ASP A 41 10.95 12.90 13.65
CA ASP A 41 10.74 12.04 14.81
C ASP A 41 10.95 10.57 14.49
N LYS A 42 11.20 9.80 15.55
CA LYS A 42 11.43 8.36 15.46
C LYS A 42 10.68 7.66 16.58
N ALA A 43 9.84 6.68 16.24
CA ALA A 43 9.03 5.95 17.20
C ALA A 43 9.21 4.43 17.09
N ILE A 44 9.23 3.77 18.23
CA ILE A 44 9.20 2.32 18.34
C ILE A 44 7.89 1.92 18.97
N SER A 45 7.12 1.06 18.30
CA SER A 45 5.88 0.51 18.82
C SER A 45 5.95 -1.01 18.91
N THR A 46 5.76 -1.56 20.08
CA THR A 46 5.73 -3.01 20.31
C THR A 46 4.29 -3.46 20.59
N ARG A 47 3.75 -4.31 19.72
CA ARG A 47 2.45 -4.93 19.94
C ARG A 47 2.61 -6.16 20.85
N ALA A 48 2.27 -6.00 22.12
CA ALA A 48 2.42 -7.05 23.15
C ALA A 48 1.76 -8.38 22.78
N LYS A 49 0.63 -8.36 22.05
CA LYS A 49 -0.12 -9.56 21.66
C LYS A 49 0.58 -10.45 20.61
N PHE A 50 1.45 -9.89 19.80
CA PHE A 50 2.11 -10.60 18.69
C PHE A 50 3.65 -10.54 18.75
N GLY A 51 4.22 -9.86 19.74
CA GLY A 51 5.68 -9.68 19.87
C GLY A 51 6.33 -8.94 18.71
N THR A 52 5.55 -8.28 17.85
CA THR A 52 6.07 -7.53 16.70
C THR A 52 6.46 -6.13 17.10
N THR A 53 7.70 -5.76 16.85
CA THR A 53 8.20 -4.39 17.00
C THR A 53 8.19 -3.69 15.65
N THR A 54 7.62 -2.49 15.61
CA THR A 54 7.52 -1.64 14.44
C THR A 54 8.38 -0.40 14.66
N TYR A 55 9.24 -0.09 13.72
CA TYR A 55 10.13 1.05 13.73
C TYR A 55 9.60 2.10 12.74
N SER A 56 9.08 3.22 13.22
CA SER A 56 8.52 4.30 12.40
C SER A 56 9.45 5.49 12.39
N VAL A 57 9.62 6.12 11.24
CA VAL A 57 10.35 7.38 11.08
C VAL A 57 9.42 8.41 10.46
N GLU A 58 9.28 9.55 11.12
CA GLU A 58 8.52 10.68 10.62
C GLU A 58 9.46 11.67 9.94
N PHE A 59 9.14 11.98 8.69
CA PHE A 59 9.82 12.99 7.90
C PHE A 59 8.93 14.25 7.80
N SER A 60 9.49 15.39 7.44
CA SER A 60 8.70 16.63 7.30
C SER A 60 7.59 16.58 6.26
N LYS A 61 7.59 15.57 5.37
CA LYS A 61 6.63 15.43 4.26
C LYS A 61 5.95 14.07 4.19
N THR A 62 6.37 13.10 4.97
CA THR A 62 5.80 11.75 4.99
C THR A 62 6.24 11.01 6.25
N ASN A 63 5.57 9.91 6.56
CA ASN A 63 6.01 8.95 7.56
C ASN A 63 5.99 7.54 6.96
N ASP A 64 6.88 6.68 7.42
CA ASP A 64 6.90 5.30 6.97
C ASP A 64 7.55 4.38 8.03
N GLN A 65 7.41 3.07 7.80
CA GLN A 65 7.97 2.04 8.66
C GLN A 65 9.21 1.44 8.00
N PHE A 66 10.21 1.14 8.83
CA PHE A 66 11.50 0.67 8.36
C PHE A 66 11.98 -0.54 9.14
N SER A 67 12.99 -1.23 8.60
CA SER A 67 13.73 -2.22 9.35
C SER A 67 14.51 -1.56 10.50
N GLU A 68 14.84 -2.34 11.53
CA GLU A 68 15.61 -1.86 12.66
C GLU A 68 16.97 -1.25 12.24
N SER A 69 17.62 -1.83 11.23
CA SER A 69 18.91 -1.36 10.71
C SER A 69 18.80 0.05 10.11
N VAL A 70 17.78 0.30 9.29
CA VAL A 70 17.53 1.62 8.70
C VAL A 70 17.14 2.63 9.78
N TYR A 71 16.25 2.23 10.69
CA TYR A 71 15.83 3.08 11.81
C TYR A 71 17.03 3.53 12.66
N ASN A 72 17.95 2.63 12.99
CA ASN A 72 19.14 2.94 13.82
C ASN A 72 20.18 3.78 13.09
N SER A 73 20.20 3.76 11.76
CA SER A 73 21.14 4.55 10.95
C SER A 73 20.75 6.01 10.76
N LEU A 74 19.48 6.37 11.04
CA LEU A 74 18.97 7.71 10.91
C LEU A 74 18.97 8.42 12.26
N ALA A 75 19.32 9.71 12.28
CA ALA A 75 19.19 10.57 13.45
C ALA A 75 18.15 11.66 13.20
N ILE A 76 17.57 12.18 14.28
CA ILE A 76 16.65 13.35 14.20
C ILE A 76 17.44 14.55 13.66
N ASN A 77 16.83 15.31 12.76
CA ASN A 77 17.39 16.39 11.96
C ASN A 77 18.33 15.98 10.83
N ASP A 78 18.49 14.68 10.55
CA ASP A 78 19.22 14.27 9.35
C ASP A 78 18.48 14.71 8.08
N THR A 79 19.25 15.24 7.13
CA THR A 79 18.74 15.49 5.77
C THR A 79 18.89 14.23 4.94
N VAL A 80 17.77 13.77 4.40
CA VAL A 80 17.72 12.57 3.58
C VAL A 80 16.97 12.83 2.26
N THR A 81 17.31 12.06 1.24
CA THR A 81 16.54 12.02 0.00
C THR A 81 15.81 10.69 -0.08
N LEU A 82 14.50 10.77 -0.09
CA LEU A 82 13.61 9.62 -0.20
C LEU A 82 13.27 9.36 -1.67
N LYS A 83 13.27 8.10 -2.09
CA LYS A 83 12.62 7.66 -3.30
C LYS A 83 11.29 7.02 -2.92
N VAL A 84 10.20 7.68 -3.31
CA VAL A 84 8.84 7.30 -2.92
C VAL A 84 8.04 6.83 -4.13
N ALA A 85 7.16 5.89 -3.91
CA ALA A 85 6.19 5.43 -4.90
C ALA A 85 5.19 6.54 -5.24
N GLN A 86 4.65 6.55 -6.47
CA GLN A 86 3.88 7.70 -6.95
C GLN A 86 2.49 7.82 -6.32
N PHE A 87 1.80 6.70 -6.13
CA PHE A 87 0.42 6.68 -5.62
C PHE A 87 0.36 6.36 -4.13
N SER A 88 1.04 5.31 -3.70
CA SER A 88 1.03 4.88 -2.29
C SER A 88 1.85 5.79 -1.37
N LYS A 89 2.75 6.60 -1.95
CA LYS A 89 3.72 7.44 -1.22
C LYS A 89 4.64 6.64 -0.29
N GLU A 90 4.72 5.34 -0.48
CA GLU A 90 5.63 4.48 0.28
C GLU A 90 7.08 4.79 -0.05
N VAL A 91 7.91 4.85 0.98
CA VAL A 91 9.35 5.03 0.83
C VAL A 91 9.98 3.71 0.39
N ARG A 92 10.62 3.70 -0.77
CA ARG A 92 11.31 2.52 -1.33
C ARG A 92 12.81 2.52 -1.03
N GLU A 93 13.43 3.69 -1.05
CA GLU A 93 14.84 3.87 -0.78
C GLU A 93 15.08 5.18 -0.04
N ILE A 94 16.09 5.21 0.81
CA ILE A 94 16.57 6.40 1.51
C ILE A 94 18.03 6.62 1.13
N TYR A 95 18.35 7.78 0.62
CA TYR A 95 19.71 8.25 0.49
C TYR A 95 20.05 9.18 1.66
N HIS A 96 21.00 8.75 2.49
CA HIS A 96 21.42 9.50 3.66
C HIS A 96 22.61 10.40 3.30
N HIS A 97 22.41 11.72 3.33
CA HIS A 97 23.42 12.68 2.86
C HIS A 97 24.71 12.66 3.67
N THR A 98 24.62 12.46 4.97
CA THR A 98 25.79 12.49 5.88
C THR A 98 26.70 11.28 5.67
N SER A 99 26.12 10.09 5.46
CA SER A 99 26.91 8.87 5.25
C SER A 99 27.20 8.56 3.78
N GLY A 100 26.48 9.20 2.85
CA GLY A 100 26.54 8.92 1.40
C GLY A 100 25.97 7.55 1.00
N ASN A 101 25.28 6.86 1.90
CA ASN A 101 24.75 5.53 1.68
C ASN A 101 23.29 5.55 1.20
N THR A 102 22.97 4.63 0.29
CA THR A 102 21.59 4.34 -0.09
C THR A 102 21.12 3.09 0.66
N MET A 103 19.99 3.20 1.35
CA MET A 103 19.39 2.12 2.12
C MET A 103 18.03 1.77 1.51
N PRO A 104 17.81 0.52 1.07
CA PRO A 104 16.50 0.08 0.61
C PRO A 104 15.54 -0.05 1.82
N ASN A 105 14.27 0.18 1.57
CA ASN A 105 13.23 -0.13 2.54
C ASN A 105 12.80 -1.60 2.37
N ASP A 106 13.44 -2.50 3.10
CA ASP A 106 13.21 -3.94 3.04
C ASP A 106 12.04 -4.40 3.95
N THR A 107 11.04 -3.53 4.17
CA THR A 107 9.91 -3.92 4.99
C THR A 107 9.07 -4.98 4.29
N TYR A 108 8.66 -5.99 5.05
CA TYR A 108 7.83 -7.09 4.58
C TYR A 108 6.46 -6.62 4.03
N GLU A 109 6.02 -5.43 4.43
CA GLU A 109 4.75 -4.82 4.00
C GLU A 109 4.68 -4.60 2.50
N ILE A 110 5.78 -4.18 1.87
CA ILE A 110 5.84 -3.95 0.41
C ILE A 110 5.55 -5.25 -0.36
N TYR A 111 6.11 -6.37 0.07
CA TYR A 111 5.86 -7.67 -0.56
C TYR A 111 4.43 -8.14 -0.36
N ILE A 112 3.88 -7.99 0.84
CA ILE A 112 2.49 -8.35 1.14
C ILE A 112 1.52 -7.52 0.28
N GLN A 113 1.74 -6.23 0.18
CA GLN A 113 0.89 -5.34 -0.63
C GLN A 113 0.95 -5.73 -2.11
N THR A 114 2.12 -6.03 -2.65
CA THR A 114 2.29 -6.48 -4.04
C THR A 114 1.54 -7.79 -4.29
N VAL A 115 1.67 -8.78 -3.41
CA VAL A 115 0.96 -10.05 -3.51
C VAL A 115 -0.55 -9.84 -3.41
N LEU A 116 -1.01 -9.01 -2.47
CA LEU A 116 -2.43 -8.70 -2.32
C LEU A 116 -2.99 -8.01 -3.56
N ALA A 117 -2.27 -7.04 -4.14
CA ALA A 117 -2.65 -6.36 -5.37
C ALA A 117 -2.82 -7.35 -6.55
N LEU A 118 -1.88 -8.29 -6.68
CA LEU A 118 -1.93 -9.35 -7.69
C LEU A 118 -3.16 -10.25 -7.51
N VAL A 119 -3.42 -10.65 -6.27
CA VAL A 119 -4.60 -11.46 -5.92
C VAL A 119 -5.89 -10.70 -6.24
N LEU A 120 -6.02 -9.44 -5.80
CA LEU A 120 -7.19 -8.60 -6.08
C LEU A 120 -7.42 -8.46 -7.58
N PHE A 121 -6.38 -8.19 -8.35
CA PHE A 121 -6.45 -8.02 -9.79
C PHE A 121 -6.90 -9.31 -10.51
N ILE A 122 -6.21 -10.42 -10.27
CA ILE A 122 -6.49 -11.71 -10.94
C ILE A 122 -7.88 -12.24 -10.56
N PHE A 123 -8.22 -12.22 -9.25
CA PHE A 123 -9.53 -12.70 -8.79
C PHE A 123 -10.68 -11.85 -9.31
N SER A 124 -10.49 -10.54 -9.43
CA SER A 124 -11.51 -9.66 -10.00
C SER A 124 -11.79 -9.99 -11.45
N ILE A 125 -10.77 -10.20 -12.27
CA ILE A 125 -10.92 -10.61 -13.68
C ILE A 125 -11.61 -12.00 -13.76
N TRP A 126 -11.18 -12.95 -12.94
CA TRP A 126 -11.75 -14.29 -12.95
C TRP A 126 -13.23 -14.30 -12.57
N LEU A 127 -13.62 -13.57 -11.53
CA LEU A 127 -15.02 -13.42 -11.11
C LEU A 127 -15.83 -12.65 -12.16
N PHE A 128 -15.27 -11.58 -12.72
CA PHE A 128 -15.96 -10.77 -13.73
C PHE A 128 -16.37 -11.56 -14.98
N ARG A 129 -15.58 -12.57 -15.35
CA ARG A 129 -15.85 -13.46 -16.50
C ARG A 129 -16.95 -14.49 -16.24
N LYS A 130 -17.38 -14.71 -15.00
CA LYS A 130 -18.41 -15.69 -14.69
C LYS A 130 -19.80 -15.24 -15.12
N PRO A 131 -20.62 -16.13 -15.72
CA PRO A 131 -21.97 -15.79 -16.16
C PRO A 131 -22.98 -15.74 -15.00
N TYR A 132 -22.65 -16.34 -13.86
CA TYR A 132 -23.46 -16.36 -12.63
C TYR A 132 -22.59 -16.56 -11.40
N TYR A 133 -23.12 -16.22 -10.22
CA TYR A 133 -22.44 -16.39 -8.94
C TYR A 133 -23.23 -17.32 -8.02
N THR A 134 -22.50 -18.17 -7.29
CA THR A 134 -23.06 -18.93 -6.18
C THR A 134 -23.15 -18.02 -4.93
N ASN A 135 -23.99 -18.42 -3.94
CA ASN A 135 -24.12 -17.67 -2.68
C ASN A 135 -22.76 -17.49 -1.96
N ARG A 136 -21.85 -18.44 -2.09
CA ARG A 136 -20.50 -18.33 -1.54
C ARG A 136 -19.67 -17.30 -2.28
N GLN A 137 -19.80 -17.20 -3.59
CA GLN A 137 -19.09 -16.21 -4.41
C GLN A 137 -19.58 -14.78 -4.15
N TYR A 138 -20.88 -14.56 -3.91
CA TYR A 138 -21.38 -13.25 -3.51
C TYR A 138 -20.71 -12.74 -2.23
N ARG A 139 -20.46 -13.61 -1.24
CA ARG A 139 -19.75 -13.24 -0.01
C ARG A 139 -18.30 -12.85 -0.30
N TYR A 140 -17.60 -13.58 -1.15
CA TYR A 140 -16.23 -13.24 -1.54
C TYR A 140 -16.16 -11.93 -2.30
N ILE A 141 -17.10 -11.68 -3.22
CA ILE A 141 -17.19 -10.42 -3.96
C ILE A 141 -17.39 -9.25 -3.00
N ALA A 142 -18.27 -9.38 -2.01
CA ALA A 142 -18.50 -8.34 -1.02
C ALA A 142 -17.22 -8.02 -0.22
N VAL A 143 -16.48 -9.04 0.22
CA VAL A 143 -15.20 -8.86 0.94
C VAL A 143 -14.15 -8.21 0.06
N LEU A 144 -13.99 -8.69 -1.18
CA LEU A 144 -13.03 -8.12 -2.13
C LEU A 144 -13.37 -6.68 -2.48
N ALA A 145 -14.65 -6.38 -2.72
CA ALA A 145 -15.10 -5.02 -3.01
C ALA A 145 -14.84 -4.06 -1.84
N PHE A 146 -15.03 -4.53 -0.61
CA PHE A 146 -14.72 -3.75 0.57
C PHE A 146 -13.23 -3.47 0.69
N ILE A 147 -12.38 -4.48 0.51
CA ILE A 147 -10.91 -4.32 0.55
C ILE A 147 -10.46 -3.33 -0.54
N GLY A 148 -10.90 -3.52 -1.79
CA GLY A 148 -10.52 -2.65 -2.89
C GLY A 148 -11.03 -1.21 -2.73
N LEU A 149 -12.24 -1.02 -2.20
CA LEU A 149 -12.75 0.31 -1.91
C LEU A 149 -11.90 1.03 -0.85
N PHE A 150 -11.52 0.33 0.22
CA PHE A 150 -10.64 0.88 1.26
C PHE A 150 -9.26 1.22 0.71
N GLY A 151 -8.68 0.37 -0.13
CA GLY A 151 -7.41 0.63 -0.82
C GLY A 151 -7.48 1.90 -1.65
N LEU A 152 -8.51 2.05 -2.49
CA LEU A 152 -8.72 3.25 -3.31
C LEU A 152 -8.92 4.52 -2.46
N ILE A 153 -9.69 4.45 -1.37
CA ILE A 153 -9.87 5.58 -0.45
C ILE A 153 -8.53 5.99 0.17
N ARG A 154 -7.70 5.01 0.56
CA ARG A 154 -6.34 5.28 1.09
C ARG A 154 -5.49 6.01 0.06
N LEU A 155 -5.45 5.52 -1.19
CA LEU A 155 -4.69 6.16 -2.27
C LEU A 155 -5.18 7.58 -2.57
N LEU A 156 -6.49 7.81 -2.57
CA LEU A 156 -7.07 9.14 -2.76
C LEU A 156 -6.69 10.09 -1.62
N LYS A 157 -6.77 9.64 -0.37
CA LYS A 157 -6.33 10.44 0.79
C LYS A 157 -4.88 10.88 0.65
N LEU A 158 -3.98 9.96 0.29
CA LEU A 158 -2.55 10.24 0.18
C LEU A 158 -2.21 11.22 -0.95
N ASN A 159 -3.05 11.34 -1.97
CA ASN A 159 -2.76 12.18 -3.13
C ASN A 159 -3.52 13.52 -3.15
N PHE A 160 -4.63 13.65 -2.43
CA PHE A 160 -5.48 14.86 -2.51
C PHE A 160 -5.63 15.62 -1.18
N PHE A 161 -5.25 15.03 -0.05
CA PHE A 161 -5.47 15.61 1.28
C PHE A 161 -4.16 15.78 2.10
N VAL A 162 -3.01 15.75 1.42
CA VAL A 162 -1.69 16.04 2.01
C VAL A 162 -1.25 17.44 1.61
#